data_f0e41b710ea90f75ed1688d2b52370b0
#
_entry.id   f0e41b710ea90f75ed1688d2b52370b0
#
_cell.length_a   1.000
_cell.length_b   1.000
_cell.length_c   1.000
_cell.angle_alpha   90.00
_cell.angle_beta   90.00
_cell.angle_gamma   90.00
#
_symmetry.space_group_name_H-M   'P 1'
#
loop_
_entity.id
_entity.type
_entity.pdbx_description
1 polymer ?
#
loop_
_entity_poly.entity_id
_entity_poly.type
_entity_poly.pdbx_seq_one_letter_code
_entity_poly.pdbx_strand_id
1 'polypeptide(L)' 'MNGFRLARLNAQKTVKEVMQYMGVSDASVYLWETGYCKPTASKLPKLAMFYGCTIDDLLADCTERENGEKEGI' A
#
# COMPACT_ATOMS: atom_id res chain seq x y z
N MET A 1 -9.71 2.53 -3.79
CA MET A 1 -8.34 2.89 -3.33
C MET A 1 -7.91 1.87 -2.30
N ASN A 2 -6.71 1.31 -2.44
CA ASN A 2 -6.26 0.32 -1.47
C ASN A 2 -5.46 0.98 -0.35
N GLY A 3 -5.10 0.16 0.65
CA GLY A 3 -4.42 0.66 1.84
C GLY A 3 -3.04 1.26 1.56
N PHE A 4 -2.34 0.75 0.56
CA PHE A 4 -1.02 1.29 0.21
C PHE A 4 -1.12 2.72 -0.28
N ARG A 5 -2.05 2.98 -1.17
CA ARG A 5 -2.24 4.34 -1.68
C ARG A 5 -2.79 5.26 -0.61
N LEU A 6 -3.77 4.80 0.14
CA LEU A 6 -4.38 5.60 1.21
C LEU A 6 -3.34 5.99 2.25
N ALA A 7 -2.51 5.04 2.67
CA ALA A 7 -1.47 5.31 3.66
C ALA A 7 -0.46 6.33 3.15
N ARG A 8 -0.08 6.22 1.88
CA ARG A 8 0.86 7.16 1.28
C ARG A 8 0.27 8.57 1.26
N LEU A 9 -0.98 8.69 0.84
CA LEU A 9 -1.65 9.99 0.77
C LEU A 9 -1.84 10.60 2.15
N ASN A 10 -2.23 9.79 3.13
CA ASN A 10 -2.39 10.26 4.50
C ASN A 10 -1.07 10.71 5.12
N ALA A 11 0.02 10.07 4.74
CA ALA A 11 1.36 10.43 5.21
C ALA A 11 1.95 11.60 4.42
N GLN A 12 1.25 12.04 3.37
CA GLN A 12 1.70 13.14 2.50
C GLN A 12 3.04 12.85 1.84
N LYS A 13 3.21 11.58 1.42
CA LYS A 13 4.43 11.15 0.75
C LYS A 13 4.19 11.05 -0.75
N THR A 14 5.22 11.37 -1.54
CA THR A 14 5.16 11.21 -2.98
C THR A 14 5.66 9.81 -3.36
N VAL A 15 5.31 9.38 -4.59
CA VAL A 15 5.83 8.13 -5.12
C VAL A 15 7.36 8.15 -5.14
N LYS A 16 7.94 9.30 -5.49
CA LYS A 16 9.39 9.43 -5.55
C LYS A 16 10.03 9.22 -4.17
N GLU A 17 9.42 9.75 -3.12
CA GLU A 17 9.92 9.55 -1.77
C GLU A 17 9.88 8.08 -1.37
N VAL A 18 8.80 7.38 -1.74
CA VAL A 18 8.68 5.95 -1.46
C VAL A 18 9.76 5.18 -2.20
N MET A 19 9.97 5.51 -3.48
CA MET A 19 11.02 4.87 -4.29
C MET A 19 12.38 4.99 -3.61
N GLN A 20 12.71 6.19 -3.17
CA GLN A 20 14.00 6.45 -2.56
C GLN A 20 14.15 5.74 -1.21
N TYR A 21 13.10 5.78 -0.40
CA TYR A 21 13.15 5.16 0.92
C TYR A 21 13.24 3.64 0.83
N MET A 22 12.43 3.06 -0.05
CA MET A 22 12.34 1.60 -0.18
C MET A 22 13.37 1.01 -1.13
N GLY A 23 14.02 1.84 -1.94
CA GLY A 23 14.98 1.37 -2.92
C GLY A 23 14.32 0.59 -4.06
N VAL A 24 13.15 1.03 -4.50
CA VAL A 24 12.38 0.35 -5.55
C VAL A 24 12.05 1.35 -6.66
N SER A 25 11.60 0.83 -7.80
CA SER A 25 11.19 1.66 -8.92
C SER A 25 9.76 2.18 -8.72
N ASP A 26 9.41 3.22 -9.48
CA ASP A 26 8.03 3.73 -9.46
C ASP A 26 7.04 2.67 -9.91
N ALA A 27 7.43 1.81 -10.84
CA ALA A 27 6.56 0.72 -11.29
C ALA A 27 6.17 -0.18 -10.12
N SER A 28 7.11 -0.48 -9.22
CA SER A 28 6.82 -1.30 -8.05
C SER A 28 5.78 -0.62 -7.15
N VAL A 29 5.94 0.68 -6.92
CA VAL A 29 5.00 1.42 -6.09
C VAL A 29 3.60 1.40 -6.71
N TYR A 30 3.50 1.62 -8.01
CA TYR A 30 2.22 1.60 -8.69
C TYR A 30 1.58 0.21 -8.66
N LEU A 31 2.37 -0.84 -8.79
CA LEU A 31 1.84 -2.20 -8.71
C LEU A 31 1.23 -2.47 -7.34
N TRP A 32 1.87 -1.97 -6.29
CA TRP A 32 1.32 -2.12 -4.94
C TRP A 32 0.00 -1.34 -4.80
N GLU A 33 -0.04 -0.12 -5.33
CA GLU A 33 -1.19 0.76 -5.15
C GLU A 33 -2.36 0.42 -6.06
N THR A 34 -2.11 -0.31 -7.14
CA THR A 34 -3.19 -0.78 -8.03
C THR A 34 -3.68 -2.17 -7.67
N GLY A 35 -2.97 -2.86 -6.78
CA GLY A 35 -3.38 -4.19 -6.34
C GLY A 35 -2.88 -5.34 -7.19
N TYR A 36 -2.06 -5.07 -8.20
CA TYR A 36 -1.49 -6.15 -9.02
C TYR A 36 -0.51 -7.00 -8.24
N CYS A 37 0.29 -6.38 -7.39
CA CYS A 37 1.28 -7.08 -6.59
C CYS A 37 1.28 -6.50 -5.19
N LYS A 38 1.83 -7.26 -4.25
CA LYS A 38 2.07 -6.79 -2.90
C LYS A 38 3.57 -6.78 -2.63
N PRO A 39 4.06 -5.87 -1.77
CA PRO A 39 5.45 -5.94 -1.34
C PRO A 39 5.70 -7.25 -0.63
N THR A 40 6.97 -7.69 -0.63
CA THR A 40 7.33 -8.87 0.15
C THR A 40 7.11 -8.61 1.64
N ALA A 41 6.99 -9.69 2.41
CA ALA A 41 6.73 -9.57 3.84
C ALA A 41 7.81 -8.73 4.55
N SER A 42 9.05 -8.82 4.09
CA SER A 42 10.15 -8.06 4.70
C SER A 42 10.04 -6.55 4.44
N LYS A 43 9.33 -6.14 3.40
CA LYS A 43 9.16 -4.73 3.07
C LYS A 43 7.97 -4.10 3.78
N LEU A 44 7.01 -4.90 4.21
CA LEU A 44 5.78 -4.39 4.82
C LEU A 44 6.03 -3.60 6.11
N PRO A 45 6.81 -4.10 7.08
CA PRO A 45 7.06 -3.32 8.29
C PRO A 45 7.78 -2.00 8.00
N LYS A 46 8.73 -2.03 7.07
CA LYS A 46 9.49 -0.85 6.71
C LYS A 46 8.59 0.21 6.10
N LEU A 47 7.72 -0.21 5.20
CA LEU A 47 6.78 0.67 4.53
C LEU A 47 5.77 1.25 5.53
N ALA A 48 5.27 0.42 6.45
CA ALA A 48 4.35 0.87 7.48
C ALA A 48 4.99 1.93 8.38
N MET A 49 6.24 1.75 8.76
CA MET A 49 6.96 2.73 9.53
C MET A 49 7.11 4.05 8.78
N PHE A 50 7.41 3.96 7.49
CA PHE A 50 7.60 5.16 6.66
C PHE A 50 6.32 5.97 6.57
N TYR A 51 5.18 5.28 6.43
CA TYR A 51 3.88 5.95 6.34
C TYR A 51 3.27 6.28 7.70
N GLY A 52 3.82 5.73 8.78
CA GLY A 52 3.29 5.96 10.12
C GLY A 52 1.97 5.23 10.36
N CYS A 53 1.84 4.03 9.84
CA CYS A 53 0.62 3.23 9.98
C CYS A 53 0.98 1.79 10.32
N THR A 54 -0.02 0.93 10.44
CA THR A 54 0.20 -0.49 10.71
C THR A 54 0.25 -1.26 9.40
N ILE A 55 0.80 -2.48 9.46
CA ILE A 55 0.79 -3.38 8.31
C ILE A 55 -0.65 -3.71 7.92
N ASP A 56 -1.53 -3.87 8.90
CA ASP A 56 -2.94 -4.13 8.63
C ASP A 56 -3.56 -3.00 7.82
N ASP A 57 -3.19 -1.75 8.11
CA ASP A 57 -3.66 -0.60 7.34
C ASP A 57 -3.23 -0.70 5.89
N LEU A 58 -1.99 -1.14 5.65
CA LEU A 58 -1.48 -1.28 4.30
C LEU A 58 -2.22 -2.35 3.52
N LEU A 59 -2.56 -3.44 4.17
CA LEU A 59 -3.21 -4.56 3.52
C LEU A 59 -4.72 -4.39 3.41
N ALA A 60 -5.28 -3.36 4.04
CA ALA A 60 -6.71 -3.10 3.97
C ALA A 60 -7.12 -2.72 2.55
N ASP A 61 -8.25 -3.26 2.11
CA ASP A 61 -8.84 -2.89 0.84
C ASP A 61 -9.88 -1.81 1.11
N CYS A 62 -9.63 -0.64 0.64
CA CYS A 62 -10.51 0.51 0.90
C CYS A 62 -11.59 0.67 -0.15
N THR A 63 -11.69 -0.23 -1.12
CA THR A 63 -12.81 -0.23 -2.06
C THR A 63 -14.00 -0.90 -1.40
N GLU A 64 -15.13 -0.58 -1.82
CA GLU A 64 -16.31 -1.10 -1.20
C GLU A 64 -16.84 -2.33 -1.82
N ARG A 65 -16.70 -2.78 -2.01
CA ARG A 65 -17.11 -3.84 -2.29
C ARG A 65 -17.32 -4.80 -1.89
N GLU A 66 -17.27 -4.53 -1.65
CA GLU A 66 -17.28 -5.13 -1.28
C GLU A 66 -17.46 -6.01 -1.27
N ASN A 67 -17.67 -5.98 -1.34
CA ASN A 67 -17.76 -6.69 -1.28
C ASN A 67 -17.81 -7.45 -1.24
N GLY A 68 -18.14 -7.45 -1.33
CA GLY A 68 -18.22 -7.94 -1.12
C GLY A 68 -18.15 -8.77 -1.17
N GLU A 69 -18.33 -8.76 -1.21
CA GLU A 69 -18.29 -9.33 -1.15
C GLU A 69 -17.97 -10.13 -1.12
N LYS A 70 -18.13 -10.07 -1.12
CA LYS A 70 -17.76 -10.68 -1.06
C LYS A 70 -17.49 -11.66 -1.01
N GLU A 71 -17.62 -11.58 -0.81
CA GLU A 71 -17.36 -12.20 -0.70
C GLU A 71 -17.29 -13.00 -0.68
N GLY A 72 -17.72 -12.99 -0.72
CA GLY A 72 -17.70 -13.48 -0.63
C GLY A 72 -17.67 -14.06 -0.63
N ILE A 73 -17.83 -13.88 -0.50
CA ILE A 73 -17.78 -14.22 -0.45
C ILE A 73 -17.79 -14.62 -0.56
#